data_32550d71dba913e10b83382db05dba3e
#
_entry.id   32550d71dba913e10b83382db05dba3e
#
_cell.length_a   1.000
_cell.length_b   1.000
_cell.length_c   1.000
_cell.angle_alpha   90.00
_cell.angle_beta   90.00
_cell.angle_gamma   90.00
#
_symmetry.space_group_name_H-M   'P 1'
#
loop_
_entity.id
_entity.type
_entity.pdbx_description
1 polymer ?
#
loop_
_entity_poly.entity_id
_entity_poly.type
_entity_poly.pdbx_seq_one_letter_code
_entity_poly.pdbx_strand_id
1 'polypeptide(L)'
;MVIGMTWTAAVAGATGYAGGEVLRLLATHPDIEIGAVTANSSAGDRLGKHHPHLVSLADRLVEPTDAGHLAGHDIVVFALPHGASGAIAAAIEDAVTEGAWGGPPPLLIDCGADHRLTDADAWGRFYGTPYAEAWTYGMPELLHADETSAAA
;
A
#
# COMPACT_ATOMS: atom_id res chain seq x y z
N MET A 1 28.13 16.32 -1.85
CA MET A 1 27.48 15.11 -1.29
C MET A 1 26.01 15.42 -1.17
N VAL A 2 25.20 14.97 -2.10
CA VAL A 2 23.73 15.12 -2.04
C VAL A 2 23.31 14.11 -0.97
N ILE A 3 22.84 14.57 0.18
CA ILE A 3 22.17 13.70 1.14
C ILE A 3 20.85 13.35 0.44
N GLY A 4 20.78 12.15 -0.15
CA GLY A 4 19.55 11.66 -0.76
C GLY A 4 18.50 11.57 0.34
N MET A 5 17.33 12.17 0.12
CA MET A 5 16.15 11.91 0.94
C MET A 5 15.78 10.44 0.71
N THR A 6 15.80 9.65 1.78
CA THR A 6 15.31 8.28 1.75
C THR A 6 13.83 8.31 2.16
N TRP A 7 12.97 7.81 1.29
CA TRP A 7 11.53 7.67 1.57
C TRP A 7 11.29 6.37 2.35
N THR A 8 10.32 6.38 3.24
CA THR A 8 9.92 5.18 3.97
C THR A 8 8.62 4.63 3.40
N ALA A 9 8.56 3.31 3.17
CA ALA A 9 7.39 2.65 2.63
C ALA A 9 6.86 1.56 3.57
N ALA A 10 5.54 1.57 3.83
CA ALA A 10 4.83 0.47 4.47
C ALA A 10 4.10 -0.36 3.42
N VAL A 11 4.03 -1.68 3.62
CA VAL A 11 3.34 -2.61 2.73
C VAL A 11 2.26 -3.36 3.50
N ALA A 12 1.00 -3.07 3.19
CA ALA A 12 -0.17 -3.76 3.72
C ALA A 12 -0.51 -4.97 2.82
N GLY A 13 -0.67 -6.15 3.40
CA GLY A 13 -0.81 -7.40 2.66
C GLY A 13 0.53 -8.01 2.26
N ALA A 14 1.57 -7.75 3.04
CA ALA A 14 2.97 -8.11 2.78
C ALA A 14 3.21 -9.61 2.56
N THR A 15 2.37 -10.49 3.08
CA THR A 15 2.52 -11.95 2.97
C THR A 15 1.82 -12.57 1.75
N GLY A 16 1.05 -11.76 1.01
CA GLY A 16 0.42 -12.17 -0.25
C GLY A 16 1.38 -12.12 -1.45
N TYR A 17 0.95 -12.65 -2.60
CA TYR A 17 1.76 -12.63 -3.83
C TYR A 17 2.12 -11.22 -4.29
N ALA A 18 1.14 -10.32 -4.36
CA ALA A 18 1.37 -8.93 -4.77
C ALA A 18 2.27 -8.19 -3.76
N GLY A 19 2.02 -8.37 -2.44
CA GLY A 19 2.85 -7.79 -1.39
C GLY A 19 4.29 -8.28 -1.44
N GLY A 20 4.50 -9.58 -1.68
CA GLY A 20 5.83 -10.15 -1.84
C GLY A 20 6.58 -9.57 -3.04
N GLU A 21 5.90 -9.34 -4.16
CA GLU A 21 6.50 -8.72 -5.34
C GLU A 21 6.83 -7.24 -5.13
N VAL A 22 5.94 -6.49 -4.47
CA VAL A 22 6.21 -5.11 -4.04
C VAL A 22 7.46 -5.06 -3.15
N LEU A 23 7.53 -5.94 -2.14
CA LEU A 23 8.70 -6.01 -1.25
C LEU A 23 9.99 -6.36 -2.00
N ARG A 24 9.91 -7.27 -3.00
CA ARG A 24 11.06 -7.62 -3.84
C ARG A 24 11.59 -6.40 -4.61
N LEU A 25 10.72 -5.60 -5.17
CA LEU A 25 11.08 -4.37 -5.88
C LEU A 25 11.65 -3.31 -4.93
N LEU A 26 10.99 -3.06 -3.80
CA LEU A 26 11.42 -2.07 -2.81
C LEU A 26 12.74 -2.45 -2.14
N ALA A 27 13.01 -3.73 -1.90
CA ALA A 27 14.23 -4.20 -1.25
C ALA A 27 15.53 -3.84 -2.00
N THR A 28 15.42 -3.51 -3.27
CA THR A 28 16.56 -3.09 -4.12
C THR A 28 16.48 -1.63 -4.56
N HIS A 29 15.47 -0.89 -4.10
CA HIS A 29 15.29 0.50 -4.48
C HIS A 29 16.31 1.39 -3.75
N PRO A 30 17.03 2.29 -4.45
CA PRO A 30 18.11 3.06 -3.85
C PRO A 30 17.63 4.15 -2.87
N ASP A 31 16.41 4.65 -3.03
CA ASP A 31 15.89 5.80 -2.31
C ASP A 31 14.68 5.48 -1.42
N ILE A 32 14.31 4.18 -1.29
CA ILE A 32 13.18 3.76 -0.46
C ILE A 32 13.65 2.73 0.57
N GLU A 33 13.34 3.00 1.83
CA GLU A 33 13.52 2.07 2.93
C GLU A 33 12.18 1.40 3.27
N ILE A 34 12.17 0.08 3.41
CA ILE A 34 10.98 -0.65 3.85
C ILE A 34 10.82 -0.46 5.36
N GLY A 35 9.75 0.20 5.75
CA GLY A 35 9.32 0.39 7.13
C GLY A 35 8.44 -0.78 7.61
N ALA A 36 7.14 -0.59 7.78
CA ALA A 36 6.24 -1.64 8.24
C ALA A 36 5.91 -2.66 7.15
N VAL A 37 5.82 -3.93 7.54
CA VAL A 37 5.27 -5.03 6.73
C VAL A 37 4.09 -5.62 7.48
N THR A 38 2.87 -5.48 6.95
CA THR A 38 1.65 -5.83 7.68
C THR A 38 0.80 -6.86 6.95
N ALA A 39 0.12 -7.71 7.70
CA ALA A 39 -0.92 -8.62 7.19
C ALA A 39 -1.82 -9.07 8.36
N ASN A 40 -3.12 -9.31 8.09
CA ASN A 40 -4.04 -9.67 9.17
C ASN A 40 -3.88 -11.13 9.63
N SER A 41 -4.03 -12.09 8.70
CA SER A 41 -4.00 -13.52 9.02
C SER A 41 -2.63 -14.06 9.40
N SER A 42 -1.57 -13.33 9.08
CA SER A 42 -0.17 -13.72 9.30
C SER A 42 0.54 -12.81 10.30
N ALA A 43 -0.19 -11.94 11.00
CA ALA A 43 0.39 -11.11 12.05
C ALA A 43 1.06 -11.97 13.13
N GLY A 44 2.28 -11.60 13.51
CA GLY A 44 3.12 -12.34 14.44
C GLY A 44 4.07 -13.35 13.77
N ASP A 45 3.91 -13.66 12.50
CA ASP A 45 4.86 -14.50 11.75
C ASP A 45 6.12 -13.71 11.35
N ARG A 46 7.21 -14.44 11.06
CA ARG A 46 8.36 -13.89 10.34
C ARG A 46 8.08 -13.86 8.84
N LEU A 47 8.47 -12.77 8.16
CA LEU A 47 8.22 -12.61 6.72
C LEU A 47 8.84 -13.74 5.88
N GLY A 48 10.00 -14.24 6.28
CA GLY A 48 10.69 -15.36 5.61
C GLY A 48 9.91 -16.67 5.59
N LYS A 49 8.90 -16.87 6.47
CA LYS A 49 7.98 -18.00 6.42
C LYS A 49 7.11 -17.96 5.15
N HIS A 50 6.78 -16.76 4.67
CA HIS A 50 5.91 -16.54 3.51
C HIS A 50 6.71 -16.28 2.23
N HIS A 51 7.86 -15.58 2.37
CA HIS A 51 8.73 -15.21 1.26
C HIS A 51 10.18 -15.61 1.54
N PRO A 52 10.53 -16.92 1.49
CA PRO A 52 11.88 -17.40 1.80
C PRO A 52 12.96 -16.87 0.88
N HIS A 53 12.59 -16.39 -0.30
CA HIS A 53 13.51 -15.77 -1.28
C HIS A 53 13.90 -14.34 -0.93
N LEU A 54 13.15 -13.64 -0.05
CA LEU A 54 13.47 -12.30 0.42
C LEU A 54 14.38 -12.34 1.65
N VAL A 55 15.60 -12.88 1.46
CA VAL A 55 16.53 -13.17 2.55
C VAL A 55 16.83 -11.97 3.44
N SER A 56 17.01 -10.78 2.86
CA SER A 56 17.28 -9.54 3.61
C SER A 56 16.12 -9.07 4.50
N LEU A 57 14.91 -9.55 4.22
CA LEU A 57 13.69 -9.20 4.96
C LEU A 57 13.15 -10.36 5.79
N ALA A 58 13.80 -11.53 5.76
CA ALA A 58 13.27 -12.78 6.33
C ALA A 58 12.94 -12.68 7.82
N ASP A 59 13.74 -11.94 8.57
CA ASP A 59 13.56 -11.78 10.02
C ASP A 59 12.54 -10.70 10.42
N ARG A 60 12.00 -9.96 9.46
CA ARG A 60 10.96 -8.96 9.73
C ARG A 60 9.73 -9.60 10.34
N LEU A 61 9.25 -9.03 11.44
CA LEU A 61 7.97 -9.40 12.04
C LEU A 61 6.84 -8.82 11.20
N VAL A 62 5.86 -9.62 10.88
CA VAL A 62 4.62 -9.17 10.23
C VAL A 62 3.69 -8.61 11.29
N GLU A 63 3.31 -7.36 11.15
CA GLU A 63 2.43 -6.64 12.07
C GLU A 63 0.97 -6.69 11.60
N PRO A 64 -0.01 -6.42 12.48
CA PRO A 64 -1.41 -6.26 12.06
C PRO A 64 -1.57 -5.12 11.05
N THR A 65 -2.56 -5.24 10.15
CA THR A 65 -2.87 -4.18 9.18
C THR A 65 -3.91 -3.23 9.75
N ASP A 66 -3.46 -2.09 10.20
CA ASP A 66 -4.29 -0.95 10.63
C ASP A 66 -3.54 0.37 10.42
N ALA A 67 -4.25 1.50 10.52
CA ALA A 67 -3.66 2.82 10.30
C ALA A 67 -2.51 3.13 11.28
N GLY A 68 -2.57 2.62 12.51
CA GLY A 68 -1.53 2.85 13.53
C GLY A 68 -0.20 2.20 13.18
N HIS A 69 -0.20 0.94 12.70
CA HIS A 69 1.01 0.25 12.27
C HIS A 69 1.57 0.80 10.94
N LEU A 70 0.71 1.45 10.13
CA LEU A 70 1.11 2.10 8.89
C LEU A 70 1.55 3.55 9.08
N ALA A 71 1.31 4.13 10.27
CA ALA A 71 1.54 5.55 10.55
C ALA A 71 3.01 5.97 10.40
N GLY A 72 3.23 7.22 9.99
CA GLY A 72 4.54 7.85 9.90
C GLY A 72 5.38 7.44 8.70
N HIS A 73 4.83 6.66 7.75
CA HIS A 73 5.51 6.33 6.50
C HIS A 73 5.14 7.32 5.40
N ASP A 74 6.07 7.58 4.49
CA ASP A 74 5.86 8.49 3.35
C ASP A 74 5.04 7.84 2.24
N ILE A 75 5.11 6.51 2.12
CA ILE A 75 4.42 5.71 1.11
C ILE A 75 3.72 4.55 1.80
N VAL A 76 2.46 4.31 1.45
CA VAL A 76 1.72 3.11 1.87
C VAL A 76 1.23 2.36 0.63
N VAL A 77 1.66 1.12 0.49
CA VAL A 77 1.24 0.25 -0.61
C VAL A 77 0.23 -0.77 -0.09
N PHE A 78 -0.96 -0.76 -0.65
CA PHE A 78 -1.99 -1.75 -0.39
C PHE A 78 -1.89 -2.90 -1.40
N ALA A 79 -1.55 -4.09 -0.92
CA ALA A 79 -1.57 -5.34 -1.65
C ALA A 79 -2.60 -6.29 -0.99
N LEU A 80 -3.78 -5.73 -0.73
CA LEU A 80 -4.88 -6.36 -0.01
C LEU A 80 -5.91 -6.96 -0.97
N PRO A 81 -6.73 -7.93 -0.52
CA PRO A 81 -7.91 -8.35 -1.25
C PRO A 81 -8.86 -7.16 -1.46
N HIS A 82 -9.59 -7.16 -2.58
CA HIS A 82 -10.63 -6.15 -2.85
C HIS A 82 -11.67 -6.09 -1.72
N GLY A 83 -12.13 -4.89 -1.40
CA GLY A 83 -13.01 -4.60 -0.27
C GLY A 83 -12.27 -4.33 1.05
N ALA A 84 -10.94 -4.40 1.09
CA ALA A 84 -10.17 -4.22 2.31
C ALA A 84 -9.33 -2.93 2.33
N SER A 85 -8.85 -2.44 1.20
CA SER A 85 -8.01 -1.24 1.14
C SER A 85 -8.79 0.04 1.41
N GLY A 86 -10.04 0.16 0.95
CA GLY A 86 -10.84 1.36 1.14
C GLY A 86 -11.04 1.77 2.60
N ALA A 87 -11.32 0.81 3.49
CA ALA A 87 -11.49 1.11 4.92
C ALA A 87 -10.17 1.55 5.60
N ILE A 88 -9.04 0.97 5.21
CA ILE A 88 -7.73 1.33 5.74
C ILE A 88 -7.32 2.71 5.19
N ALA A 89 -7.56 2.99 3.92
CA ALA A 89 -7.30 4.29 3.32
C ALA A 89 -8.08 5.40 4.04
N ALA A 90 -9.38 5.22 4.26
CA ALA A 90 -10.21 6.17 5.02
C ALA A 90 -9.67 6.40 6.44
N ALA A 91 -9.26 5.35 7.15
CA ALA A 91 -8.68 5.49 8.49
C ALA A 91 -7.33 6.23 8.48
N ILE A 92 -6.54 6.12 7.40
CA ILE A 92 -5.31 6.92 7.22
C ILE A 92 -5.66 8.39 6.96
N GLU A 93 -6.64 8.67 6.11
CA GLU A 93 -7.10 10.02 5.81
C GLU A 93 -7.65 10.73 7.07
N ASP A 94 -8.40 10.01 7.90
CA ASP A 94 -8.86 10.49 9.20
C ASP A 94 -7.66 10.81 10.11
N ALA A 95 -6.69 9.90 10.23
CA ALA A 95 -5.49 10.10 11.04
C ALA A 95 -4.65 11.29 10.58
N VAL A 96 -4.56 11.53 9.26
CA VAL A 96 -3.89 12.71 8.69
C VAL A 96 -4.63 13.98 9.06
N THR A 97 -5.97 13.98 8.91
CA THR A 97 -6.82 15.13 9.22
C THR A 97 -6.78 15.50 10.69
N GLU A 98 -6.73 14.51 11.58
CA GLU A 98 -6.64 14.67 13.03
C GLU A 98 -5.21 14.98 13.51
N GLY A 99 -4.21 14.97 12.64
CA GLY A 99 -2.80 15.17 12.99
C GLY A 99 -2.16 13.97 13.72
N ALA A 100 -2.80 12.82 13.69
CA ALA A 100 -2.34 11.58 14.32
C ALA A 100 -1.41 10.73 13.44
N TRP A 101 -1.25 11.10 12.17
CA TRP A 101 -0.41 10.34 11.21
C TRP A 101 1.09 10.37 11.55
N GLY A 102 1.58 11.44 12.17
CA GLY A 102 2.98 11.56 12.57
C GLY A 102 3.91 12.14 11.50
N GLY A 103 3.38 12.66 10.40
CA GLY A 103 4.15 13.25 9.29
C GLY A 103 3.24 13.94 8.26
N PRO A 104 3.79 14.31 7.09
CA PRO A 104 2.98 14.78 5.98
C PRO A 104 2.05 13.65 5.47
N PRO A 105 0.98 13.99 4.71
CA PRO A 105 0.12 12.99 4.10
C PRO A 105 0.94 12.01 3.25
N PRO A 106 0.73 10.69 3.41
CA PRO A 106 1.47 9.69 2.64
C PRO A 106 1.00 9.61 1.18
N LEU A 107 1.87 9.13 0.31
CA LEU A 107 1.46 8.64 -1.00
C LEU A 107 0.79 7.27 -0.81
N LEU A 108 -0.47 7.14 -1.19
CA LEU A 108 -1.21 5.88 -1.14
C LEU A 108 -1.20 5.22 -2.52
N ILE A 109 -0.80 3.94 -2.58
CA ILE A 109 -0.77 3.13 -3.81
C ILE A 109 -1.62 1.89 -3.58
N ASP A 110 -2.72 1.73 -4.31
CA ASP A 110 -3.55 0.53 -4.22
C ASP A 110 -3.32 -0.40 -5.42
N CYS A 111 -2.75 -1.58 -5.15
CA CYS A 111 -2.63 -2.66 -6.13
C CYS A 111 -3.94 -3.44 -6.32
N GLY A 112 -4.95 -3.17 -5.49
CA GLY A 112 -6.26 -3.80 -5.50
C GLY A 112 -7.23 -3.16 -6.49
N ALA A 113 -8.52 -3.26 -6.17
CA ALA A 113 -9.61 -2.77 -7.02
C ALA A 113 -10.43 -1.66 -6.38
N ASP A 114 -10.30 -1.42 -5.07
CA ASP A 114 -11.24 -0.62 -4.28
C ASP A 114 -11.39 0.81 -4.80
N HIS A 115 -10.32 1.38 -5.32
CA HIS A 115 -10.30 2.74 -5.85
C HIS A 115 -10.30 2.82 -7.39
N ARG A 116 -10.72 1.74 -8.07
CA ARG A 116 -10.65 1.62 -9.53
C ARG A 116 -11.86 2.18 -10.25
N LEU A 117 -13.06 1.93 -9.74
CA LEU A 117 -14.31 2.27 -10.43
C LEU A 117 -14.84 3.64 -9.97
N THR A 118 -15.24 4.47 -10.93
CA THR A 118 -15.88 5.77 -10.69
C THR A 118 -17.38 5.66 -10.44
N ASP A 119 -17.97 4.49 -10.69
CA ASP A 119 -19.41 4.21 -10.61
C ASP A 119 -19.69 3.25 -9.44
N ALA A 120 -20.36 3.75 -8.40
CA ALA A 120 -20.72 2.99 -7.21
C ALA A 120 -21.69 1.83 -7.51
N ASP A 121 -22.60 1.98 -8.49
CA ASP A 121 -23.53 0.91 -8.87
C ASP A 121 -22.80 -0.21 -9.60
N ALA A 122 -21.82 0.13 -10.44
CA ALA A 122 -20.95 -0.85 -11.06
C ALA A 122 -20.10 -1.59 -10.01
N TRP A 123 -19.57 -0.86 -9.02
CA TRP A 123 -18.84 -1.47 -7.90
C TRP A 123 -19.71 -2.48 -7.15
N GLY A 124 -20.93 -2.09 -6.74
CA GLY A 124 -21.87 -2.97 -6.05
C GLY A 124 -22.20 -4.24 -6.85
N ARG A 125 -22.34 -4.10 -8.17
CA ARG A 125 -22.66 -5.22 -9.07
C ARG A 125 -21.49 -6.21 -9.24
N PHE A 126 -20.25 -5.72 -9.31
CA PHE A 126 -19.08 -6.55 -9.63
C PHE A 126 -18.34 -7.05 -8.40
N TYR A 127 -18.30 -6.27 -7.31
CA TYR A 127 -17.50 -6.57 -6.11
C TYR A 127 -18.34 -6.81 -4.85
N GLY A 128 -19.50 -6.15 -4.73
CA GLY A 128 -20.43 -6.39 -3.61
C GLY A 128 -19.96 -5.96 -2.24
N THR A 129 -18.90 -5.16 -2.16
CA THR A 129 -18.36 -4.57 -0.93
C THR A 129 -18.68 -3.07 -0.87
N PRO A 130 -18.48 -2.37 0.27
CA PRO A 130 -18.65 -0.92 0.34
C PRO A 130 -17.83 -0.21 -0.73
N TYR A 131 -18.43 0.78 -1.36
CA TYR A 131 -17.77 1.59 -2.39
C TYR A 131 -16.76 2.55 -1.72
N ALA A 132 -15.54 2.59 -2.25
CA ALA A 132 -14.57 3.61 -1.98
C ALA A 132 -14.45 4.53 -3.21
N GLU A 133 -14.16 5.82 -2.99
CA GLU A 133 -13.99 6.76 -4.09
C GLU A 133 -12.83 6.36 -5.01
N ALA A 134 -12.99 6.63 -6.30
CA ALA A 134 -11.96 6.30 -7.28
C ALA A 134 -10.75 7.22 -7.14
N TRP A 135 -9.56 6.62 -7.23
CA TRP A 135 -8.30 7.35 -7.32
C TRP A 135 -7.82 7.43 -8.78
N THR A 136 -6.77 8.24 -9.00
CA THR A 136 -6.08 8.28 -10.29
C THR A 136 -5.56 6.89 -10.65
N TYR A 137 -5.91 6.41 -11.84
CA TYR A 137 -5.47 5.11 -12.32
C TYR A 137 -4.05 5.19 -12.88
N GLY A 138 -3.07 4.90 -12.03
CA GLY A 138 -1.64 5.00 -12.33
C GLY A 138 -1.08 3.75 -13.00
N MET A 139 -1.31 3.56 -14.30
CA MET A 139 -0.63 2.53 -15.10
C MET A 139 0.16 3.17 -16.24
N PRO A 140 1.39 3.64 -15.99
CA PRO A 140 2.18 4.37 -16.99
C PRO A 140 2.55 3.51 -18.21
N GLU A 141 2.46 2.19 -18.13
CA GLU A 141 2.70 1.26 -19.22
C GLU A 141 1.55 1.15 -20.23
N LEU A 142 0.38 1.73 -19.92
CA LEU A 142 -0.73 1.78 -20.88
C LEU A 142 -0.40 2.72 -22.05
N LEU A 143 -0.85 2.33 -23.24
CA LEU A 143 -0.62 3.08 -24.49
C LEU A 143 -1.18 4.52 -24.48
N HIS A 144 -2.05 4.85 -23.53
CA HIS A 144 -2.63 6.17 -23.32
C HIS A 144 -2.23 6.77 -21.95
N ALA A 145 -1.04 6.44 -21.46
CA ALA A 145 -0.53 6.92 -20.18
C ALA A 145 -0.47 8.46 -20.08
N ASP A 146 -0.30 9.15 -21.21
CA ASP A 146 -0.23 10.60 -21.26
C ASP A 146 -1.53 11.28 -20.79
N GLU A 147 -2.68 10.61 -20.91
CA GLU A 147 -3.97 11.13 -20.45
C GLU A 147 -4.18 10.91 -18.94
N THR A 148 -3.54 9.88 -18.36
CA THR A 148 -3.64 9.56 -16.93
C THR A 148 -2.56 10.27 -16.10
N SER A 149 -1.38 10.52 -16.64
CA SER A 149 -0.31 11.23 -15.94
C SER A 149 -0.54 12.73 -15.79
N ALA A 150 -1.43 13.32 -16.56
CA ALA A 150 -1.80 14.74 -16.48
C ALA A 150 -2.75 15.08 -15.32
N ALA A 151 -3.22 14.07 -14.57
CA ALA A 151 -4.17 14.24 -13.46
C ALA A 151 -3.51 14.03 -12.07
N ALA A 152 -2.18 13.90 -12.00
CA ALA A 152 -1.42 13.71 -10.76
C ALA A 152 -0.78 15.02 -10.29
#